data_5ef9e1e244955d214111d1ec8f7cc098
#
_entry.id   5ef9e1e244955d214111d1ec8f7cc098
#
_cell.length_a   1.000
_cell.length_b   1.000
_cell.length_c   1.000
_cell.angle_alpha   90.00
_cell.angle_beta   90.00
_cell.angle_gamma   90.00
#
_symmetry.space_group_name_H-M   'P 1'
#
loop_
_entity.id
_entity.type
_entity.pdbx_description
1 polymer ?
#
loop_
_entity_poly.entity_id
_entity_poly.type
_entity_poly.pdbx_seq_one_letter_code
_entity_poly.pdbx_strand_id
1 'polypeptide(L)'
;MALGGGIFTAQNKVLPGSYINFVSLAAANSALSDRGIATMPFELDWGIENEVFEVTSADFQKNSLKFFGYSYNHEKMKGLRDLFRNITTLYAYRLNGSGTKAENDYAVAKFSGIRGNDLKIVIQRNVDNNEMFDVKTMLDNAVVDVQTVSSAQELTANEYITFKEFELAETAGTPLKGGENGTTDGAAHQSYLDKIEAYSFNAMGVASTEDTIKTMYVNFCKRLRDEIGAKFQTVVYDCAADYEGVINVKNRVLDTDYSEAGLVYWVTGIAAGCAVNKSNLNKTYDGEFSVDVSYTQAQLENAIKFGEFALHKVGNDVRVLEDINSLVTVTDTKGVIFKDNQTIRVVDQIANDIAVLFNTKYLGTVPNDAAGRISLWADIVKHHEQLQDIRAIEEFSDADVTVTQGNDKKSVVVNDAVTVVNAMSKLYMTVTVA
;
A
#
# COMPACT_ATOMS: atom_id res chain seq x y z
N MET A 1 39.80 -0.40 23.27
CA MET A 1 38.38 -0.51 22.83
C MET A 1 38.35 -0.28 21.32
N ALA A 2 37.71 -1.17 20.57
CA ALA A 2 37.47 -0.90 19.15
C ALA A 2 36.47 0.25 19.04
N LEU A 3 36.78 1.25 18.23
CA LEU A 3 35.86 2.34 17.91
C LEU A 3 34.89 1.86 16.81
N GLY A 4 33.62 2.19 16.93
CA GLY A 4 32.59 1.77 16.01
C GLY A 4 31.85 0.52 16.48
N GLY A 5 30.99 -0.03 15.67
CA GLY A 5 30.20 -1.23 15.93
C GLY A 5 28.68 -0.97 15.95
N GLY A 6 27.90 -2.04 15.96
CA GLY A 6 26.45 -2.03 15.95
C GLY A 6 25.84 -2.09 14.54
N ILE A 7 24.55 -2.36 14.51
CA ILE A 7 23.74 -2.44 13.28
C ILE A 7 23.48 -1.03 12.74
N PHE A 8 23.42 -0.86 11.43
CA PHE A 8 23.03 0.40 10.80
C PHE A 8 21.99 0.15 9.70
N THR A 9 21.04 1.06 9.60
CA THR A 9 20.03 1.10 8.53
C THR A 9 20.27 2.29 7.59
N ALA A 10 21.05 3.27 8.04
CA ALA A 10 21.46 4.44 7.26
C ALA A 10 22.91 4.82 7.58
N GLN A 11 23.60 5.48 6.65
CA GLN A 11 25.01 5.91 6.80
C GLN A 11 25.12 7.21 7.61
N ASN A 12 24.58 7.20 8.82
CA ASN A 12 24.51 8.39 9.72
C ASN A 12 25.48 8.32 10.92
N LYS A 13 26.48 7.44 10.88
CA LYS A 13 27.44 7.28 11.98
C LYS A 13 28.51 8.36 11.93
N VAL A 14 28.85 8.93 13.09
CA VAL A 14 29.79 10.07 13.21
C VAL A 14 31.16 9.61 13.58
N LEU A 15 31.30 8.51 14.34
CA LEU A 15 32.62 8.04 14.80
C LEU A 15 33.35 7.27 13.69
N PRO A 16 34.66 7.50 13.49
CA PRO A 16 35.47 6.62 12.65
C PRO A 16 35.46 5.20 13.19
N GLY A 17 35.20 4.19 12.32
CA GLY A 17 35.19 2.79 12.75
C GLY A 17 34.53 1.88 11.72
N SER A 18 34.57 0.58 11.97
CA SER A 18 33.92 -0.42 11.12
C SER A 18 32.49 -0.63 11.61
N TYR A 19 31.54 -0.42 10.72
CA TYR A 19 30.11 -0.70 10.92
C TYR A 19 29.72 -1.80 9.97
N ILE A 20 29.47 -3.00 10.49
CA ILE A 20 29.28 -4.23 9.69
C ILE A 20 27.89 -4.78 10.01
N ASN A 21 27.03 -4.85 9.01
CA ASN A 21 25.77 -5.60 9.07
C ASN A 21 26.02 -6.99 8.49
N PHE A 22 25.74 -8.00 9.29
CA PHE A 22 25.61 -9.36 8.77
C PHE A 22 24.18 -9.51 8.27
N VAL A 23 24.00 -9.39 6.96
CA VAL A 23 22.77 -9.80 6.29
C VAL A 23 22.96 -11.20 5.76
N SER A 24 21.97 -12.07 5.93
CA SER A 24 22.01 -13.39 5.34
C SER A 24 22.19 -13.27 3.84
N LEU A 25 23.10 -14.05 3.25
CA LEU A 25 23.28 -14.14 1.80
C LEU A 25 21.98 -14.56 1.09
N ALA A 26 21.04 -15.17 1.81
CA ALA A 26 19.69 -15.46 1.34
C ALA A 26 18.87 -14.21 0.96
N ALA A 27 19.19 -13.04 1.49
CA ALA A 27 18.53 -11.78 1.12
C ALA A 27 19.04 -11.20 -0.22
N ALA A 28 20.18 -11.69 -0.72
CA ALA A 28 20.75 -11.33 -2.03
C ALA A 28 20.56 -12.46 -3.07
N ASN A 29 19.79 -13.50 -2.75
CA ASN A 29 19.50 -14.61 -3.63
C ASN A 29 18.22 -14.34 -4.43
N SER A 30 18.09 -15.04 -5.57
CA SER A 30 16.91 -15.22 -6.42
C SER A 30 15.65 -15.73 -5.68
N ALA A 31 15.40 -15.28 -4.46
CA ALA A 31 14.18 -15.59 -3.72
C ALA A 31 13.04 -14.69 -4.20
N LEU A 32 11.83 -15.27 -4.27
CA LEU A 32 10.61 -14.51 -4.56
C LEU A 32 10.39 -13.45 -3.49
N SER A 33 10.14 -12.20 -3.91
CA SER A 33 9.80 -11.13 -2.97
C SER A 33 8.41 -11.33 -2.37
N ASP A 34 8.27 -10.93 -1.11
CA ASP A 34 6.99 -10.98 -0.40
C ASP A 34 5.98 -9.98 -1.00
N ARG A 35 4.70 -10.35 -0.91
CA ARG A 35 3.58 -9.50 -1.33
C ARG A 35 2.78 -9.02 -0.11
N GLY A 36 1.90 -8.06 -0.33
CA GLY A 36 1.07 -7.48 0.72
C GLY A 36 1.41 -6.04 1.06
N ILE A 37 2.14 -5.35 0.17
CA ILE A 37 2.45 -3.93 0.31
C ILE A 37 1.52 -3.14 -0.60
N ALA A 38 0.71 -2.26 -0.02
CA ALA A 38 -0.17 -1.35 -0.75
C ALA A 38 0.19 0.10 -0.51
N THR A 39 -0.27 0.97 -1.40
CA THR A 39 -0.23 2.41 -1.19
C THR A 39 -1.56 3.05 -1.56
N MET A 40 -2.00 4.00 -0.74
CA MET A 40 -3.19 4.81 -0.99
C MET A 40 -3.06 6.20 -0.37
N PRO A 41 -3.60 7.24 -1.02
CA PRO A 41 -3.79 8.54 -0.40
C PRO A 41 -5.17 8.61 0.27
N PHE A 42 -5.28 9.42 1.32
CA PHE A 42 -6.48 9.57 2.14
C PHE A 42 -6.77 11.03 2.48
N GLU A 43 -8.03 11.36 2.59
CA GLU A 43 -8.48 12.53 3.35
C GLU A 43 -8.64 12.12 4.81
N LEU A 44 -7.89 12.76 5.69
CA LEU A 44 -7.86 12.45 7.11
C LEU A 44 -8.10 13.70 7.96
N ASP A 45 -8.76 13.54 9.08
CA ASP A 45 -8.99 14.63 10.05
C ASP A 45 -7.80 14.87 10.97
N TRP A 46 -6.77 14.03 10.89
CA TRP A 46 -5.59 13.99 11.73
C TRP A 46 -4.46 13.20 11.05
N GLY A 47 -3.25 13.36 11.55
CA GLY A 47 -2.10 12.51 11.21
C GLY A 47 -1.04 13.22 10.40
N ILE A 48 -0.01 12.46 10.05
CA ILE A 48 1.20 12.92 9.37
C ILE A 48 0.84 13.66 8.08
N GLU A 49 1.50 14.79 7.86
CA GLU A 49 1.22 15.72 6.77
C GLU A 49 2.39 15.79 5.78
N ASN A 50 2.06 15.91 4.49
CA ASN A 50 3.02 16.19 3.41
C ASN A 50 4.17 15.19 3.27
N GLU A 51 4.03 13.98 3.78
CA GLU A 51 4.99 12.89 3.60
C GLU A 51 4.28 11.54 3.51
N VAL A 52 4.95 10.58 2.86
CA VAL A 52 4.51 9.19 2.85
C VAL A 52 4.94 8.56 4.18
N PHE A 53 4.03 7.88 4.84
CA PHE A 53 4.31 7.19 6.10
C PHE A 53 3.88 5.73 6.04
N GLU A 54 4.67 4.89 6.66
CA GLU A 54 4.43 3.45 6.71
C GLU A 54 3.54 3.10 7.90
N VAL A 55 2.57 2.22 7.65
CA VAL A 55 1.70 1.64 8.68
C VAL A 55 1.64 0.14 8.47
N THR A 56 2.05 -0.62 9.47
CA THR A 56 1.89 -2.08 9.46
C THR A 56 0.50 -2.49 9.96
N SER A 57 0.08 -3.73 9.67
CA SER A 57 -1.18 -4.27 10.23
C SER A 57 -1.21 -4.22 11.77
N ALA A 58 -0.06 -4.44 12.42
CA ALA A 58 0.05 -4.35 13.87
C ALA A 58 -0.08 -2.91 14.38
N ASP A 59 0.51 -1.94 13.66
CA ASP A 59 0.38 -0.52 13.98
C ASP A 59 -1.05 -0.05 13.81
N PHE A 60 -1.71 -0.44 12.73
CA PHE A 60 -3.10 -0.07 12.51
C PHE A 60 -4.01 -0.58 13.64
N GLN A 61 -3.82 -1.82 14.10
CA GLN A 61 -4.62 -2.37 15.21
C GLN A 61 -4.35 -1.70 16.56
N LYS A 62 -3.08 -1.40 16.86
CA LYS A 62 -2.67 -0.90 18.19
C LYS A 62 -2.60 0.62 18.28
N ASN A 63 -2.17 1.27 17.21
CA ASN A 63 -1.78 2.68 17.17
C ASN A 63 -2.66 3.53 16.22
N SER A 64 -3.82 3.02 15.79
CA SER A 64 -4.74 3.71 14.86
C SER A 64 -5.07 5.13 15.32
N LEU A 65 -5.31 5.31 16.65
CA LEU A 65 -5.60 6.62 17.24
C LEU A 65 -4.45 7.62 17.01
N LYS A 66 -3.20 7.19 17.11
CA LYS A 66 -2.03 8.02 16.89
C LYS A 66 -1.86 8.43 15.42
N PHE A 67 -2.02 7.46 14.49
CA PHE A 67 -1.81 7.69 13.05
C PHE A 67 -2.96 8.42 12.38
N PHE A 68 -4.20 8.06 12.73
CA PHE A 68 -5.41 8.48 12.02
C PHE A 68 -6.37 9.32 12.87
N GLY A 69 -6.09 9.50 14.15
CA GLY A 69 -6.94 10.25 15.09
C GLY A 69 -8.18 9.49 15.57
N TYR A 70 -8.39 8.26 15.11
CA TYR A 70 -9.54 7.42 15.47
C TYR A 70 -9.10 6.02 15.88
N SER A 71 -9.82 5.42 16.82
CA SER A 71 -9.56 4.04 17.23
C SER A 71 -9.83 3.07 16.07
N TYR A 72 -9.19 1.90 16.10
CA TYR A 72 -9.34 0.86 15.08
C TYR A 72 -10.80 0.53 14.74
N ASN A 73 -11.69 0.46 15.76
CA ASN A 73 -13.10 0.12 15.58
C ASN A 73 -14.00 1.30 15.20
N HIS A 74 -13.45 2.50 15.05
CA HIS A 74 -14.23 3.68 14.68
C HIS A 74 -14.75 3.57 13.26
N GLU A 75 -15.97 4.09 12.98
CA GLU A 75 -16.59 4.04 11.65
C GLU A 75 -15.68 4.63 10.56
N LYS A 76 -15.04 5.75 10.76
CA LYS A 76 -14.12 6.36 9.78
C LYS A 76 -12.94 5.47 9.39
N MET A 77 -12.65 4.41 10.14
CA MET A 77 -11.58 3.44 9.83
C MET A 77 -12.06 2.24 9.01
N LYS A 78 -13.33 2.18 8.63
CA LYS A 78 -13.96 1.09 7.88
C LYS A 78 -13.20 0.75 6.59
N GLY A 79 -12.93 1.73 5.74
CA GLY A 79 -12.15 1.51 4.52
C GLY A 79 -10.75 0.97 4.78
N LEU A 80 -10.05 1.52 5.79
CA LEU A 80 -8.73 1.01 6.18
C LEU A 80 -8.81 -0.42 6.72
N ARG A 81 -9.84 -0.76 7.50
CA ARG A 81 -10.03 -2.16 7.95
C ARG A 81 -10.23 -3.11 6.76
N ASP A 82 -10.99 -2.71 5.74
CA ASP A 82 -11.17 -3.49 4.52
C ASP A 82 -9.86 -3.68 3.76
N LEU A 83 -9.05 -2.64 3.66
CA LEU A 83 -7.72 -2.71 3.05
C LEU A 83 -6.79 -3.67 3.82
N PHE A 84 -6.67 -3.48 5.14
CA PHE A 84 -5.76 -4.25 5.99
C PHE A 84 -6.17 -5.71 6.23
N ARG A 85 -7.36 -6.15 5.78
CA ARG A 85 -7.71 -7.58 5.75
C ARG A 85 -6.76 -8.42 4.91
N ASN A 86 -6.14 -7.81 3.90
CA ASN A 86 -5.37 -8.53 2.89
C ASN A 86 -3.93 -8.01 2.71
N ILE A 87 -3.53 -6.95 3.40
CA ILE A 87 -2.17 -6.41 3.33
C ILE A 87 -1.44 -6.49 4.66
N THR A 88 -0.12 -6.46 4.60
CA THR A 88 0.77 -6.39 5.77
C THR A 88 1.27 -4.97 6.03
N THR A 89 1.48 -4.20 4.96
CA THR A 89 2.08 -2.86 5.01
C THR A 89 1.34 -1.92 4.08
N LEU A 90 1.06 -0.73 4.57
CA LEU A 90 0.49 0.38 3.84
C LEU A 90 1.47 1.56 3.83
N TYR A 91 1.81 2.07 2.66
CA TYR A 91 2.37 3.40 2.48
C TYR A 91 1.22 4.40 2.30
N ALA A 92 0.94 5.12 3.37
CA ALA A 92 -0.16 6.07 3.45
C ALA A 92 0.31 7.50 3.16
N TYR A 93 -0.58 8.34 2.65
CA TYR A 93 -0.35 9.76 2.47
C TYR A 93 -1.62 10.55 2.77
N ARG A 94 -1.50 11.66 3.51
CA ARG A 94 -2.63 12.53 3.80
C ARG A 94 -2.73 13.63 2.76
N LEU A 95 -3.83 13.63 1.97
CA LEU A 95 -4.08 14.60 0.90
C LEU A 95 -4.42 15.99 1.44
N ASN A 96 -5.29 16.05 2.45
CA ASN A 96 -5.79 17.28 3.07
C ASN A 96 -4.95 17.73 4.28
N GLY A 97 -3.64 17.52 4.22
CA GLY A 97 -2.69 18.11 5.15
C GLY A 97 -2.60 19.64 4.97
N SER A 98 -1.72 20.29 5.75
CA SER A 98 -1.48 21.74 5.67
C SER A 98 -2.71 22.60 5.98
N GLY A 99 -3.65 22.07 6.76
CA GLY A 99 -4.74 22.85 7.34
C GLY A 99 -4.29 23.65 8.57
N THR A 100 -5.23 24.05 9.41
CA THR A 100 -4.98 24.79 10.65
C THR A 100 -4.87 23.81 11.83
N LYS A 101 -3.89 24.02 12.72
CA LYS A 101 -3.76 23.27 13.97
C LYS A 101 -4.67 23.85 15.02
N ALA A 102 -5.38 22.97 15.76
CA ALA A 102 -6.13 23.41 16.92
C ALA A 102 -5.17 23.85 18.05
N GLU A 103 -5.53 24.87 18.79
CA GLU A 103 -4.74 25.39 19.90
C GLU A 103 -5.60 25.95 21.04
N ASN A 104 -4.98 26.11 22.19
CA ASN A 104 -5.48 26.89 23.33
C ASN A 104 -4.29 27.60 24.03
N ASP A 105 -4.53 28.14 25.22
CA ASP A 105 -3.48 28.86 25.97
C ASP A 105 -2.34 27.92 26.44
N TYR A 106 -2.55 26.61 26.49
CA TYR A 106 -1.62 25.62 27.06
C TYR A 106 -0.88 24.81 26.00
N ALA A 107 -1.50 24.57 24.84
CA ALA A 107 -0.95 23.64 23.86
C ALA A 107 -1.42 23.93 22.43
N VAL A 108 -0.64 23.40 21.47
CA VAL A 108 -0.96 23.34 20.03
C VAL A 108 -1.03 21.88 19.61
N ALA A 109 -2.04 21.50 18.82
CA ALA A 109 -2.14 20.17 18.24
C ALA A 109 -0.91 19.83 17.39
N LYS A 110 -0.45 18.58 17.44
CA LYS A 110 0.71 18.12 16.68
C LYS A 110 0.48 18.22 15.18
N PHE A 111 -0.72 17.88 14.73
CA PHE A 111 -1.14 17.91 13.34
C PHE A 111 -2.31 18.86 13.11
N SER A 112 -2.47 19.35 11.88
CA SER A 112 -3.65 20.11 11.47
C SER A 112 -4.87 19.20 11.38
N GLY A 113 -6.07 19.78 11.36
CA GLY A 113 -7.31 19.07 11.12
C GLY A 113 -8.33 19.21 12.22
N ILE A 114 -9.57 18.91 11.86
CA ILE A 114 -10.72 19.09 12.76
C ILE A 114 -10.65 18.23 14.01
N ARG A 115 -9.94 17.09 13.94
CA ARG A 115 -9.75 16.17 15.07
C ARG A 115 -8.96 16.79 16.22
N GLY A 116 -8.11 17.79 15.92
CA GLY A 116 -7.40 18.56 16.95
C GLY A 116 -8.34 19.30 17.92
N ASN A 117 -9.56 19.63 17.50
CA ASN A 117 -10.56 20.29 18.35
C ASN A 117 -11.14 19.40 19.46
N ASP A 118 -10.97 18.07 19.32
CA ASP A 118 -11.43 17.10 20.33
C ASP A 118 -10.38 16.86 21.42
N LEU A 119 -9.21 17.47 21.29
CA LEU A 119 -8.15 17.49 22.31
C LEU A 119 -8.49 18.51 23.42
N LYS A 120 -8.18 18.17 24.66
CA LYS A 120 -8.28 19.09 25.80
C LYS A 120 -7.15 18.86 26.79
N ILE A 121 -6.76 19.92 27.48
CA ILE A 121 -5.80 19.91 28.57
C ILE A 121 -6.52 20.02 29.90
N VAL A 122 -6.20 19.12 30.82
CA VAL A 122 -6.69 19.15 32.21
C VAL A 122 -5.48 19.23 33.12
N ILE A 123 -5.47 20.23 34.01
CA ILE A 123 -4.39 20.43 34.98
C ILE A 123 -5.00 20.28 36.40
N GLN A 124 -4.47 19.36 37.18
CA GLN A 124 -4.95 19.04 38.52
C GLN A 124 -3.76 18.95 39.47
N ARG A 125 -3.96 19.27 40.76
CA ARG A 125 -2.98 18.94 41.80
C ARG A 125 -2.76 17.44 41.84
N ASN A 126 -1.50 17.02 41.92
CA ASN A 126 -1.19 15.62 42.14
C ASN A 126 -1.66 15.17 43.54
N VAL A 127 -2.31 14.01 43.61
CA VAL A 127 -2.92 13.50 44.82
C VAL A 127 -1.90 13.11 45.90
N ASP A 128 -0.75 12.60 45.44
CA ASP A 128 0.32 12.10 46.30
C ASP A 128 1.29 13.21 46.74
N ASN A 129 1.42 14.28 45.91
CA ASN A 129 2.29 15.40 46.17
C ASN A 129 1.65 16.74 45.73
N ASN A 130 1.11 17.50 46.68
CA ASN A 130 0.42 18.77 46.43
C ASN A 130 1.32 19.89 45.85
N GLU A 131 2.64 19.72 45.84
CA GLU A 131 3.56 20.68 45.20
C GLU A 131 3.68 20.43 43.68
N MET A 132 3.16 19.28 43.17
CA MET A 132 3.19 18.90 41.76
C MET A 132 1.79 18.99 41.14
N PHE A 133 1.79 19.01 39.80
CA PHE A 133 0.57 18.99 39.00
C PHE A 133 0.59 17.81 38.04
N ASP A 134 -0.54 17.16 37.88
CA ASP A 134 -0.81 16.21 36.80
C ASP A 134 -1.41 16.97 35.62
N VAL A 135 -0.65 17.09 34.55
CA VAL A 135 -1.11 17.69 33.29
C VAL A 135 -1.53 16.55 32.36
N LYS A 136 -2.83 16.45 32.10
CA LYS A 136 -3.43 15.38 31.30
C LYS A 136 -3.78 15.90 29.90
N THR A 137 -3.30 15.21 28.88
CA THR A 137 -3.80 15.36 27.51
C THR A 137 -4.94 14.37 27.32
N MET A 138 -6.08 14.84 26.90
CA MET A 138 -7.25 14.01 26.64
C MET A 138 -7.68 14.17 25.20
N LEU A 139 -8.12 13.07 24.60
CA LEU A 139 -8.77 13.04 23.29
C LEU A 139 -10.18 12.45 23.49
N ASP A 140 -11.20 13.15 23.07
CA ASP A 140 -12.60 12.92 23.47
C ASP A 140 -12.71 12.98 25.00
N ASN A 141 -12.99 11.88 25.64
CA ASN A 141 -13.04 11.76 27.11
C ASN A 141 -12.00 10.78 27.67
N ALA A 142 -11.10 10.28 26.83
CA ALA A 142 -10.02 9.37 27.23
C ALA A 142 -8.73 10.13 27.51
N VAL A 143 -8.03 9.78 28.58
CA VAL A 143 -6.68 10.28 28.85
C VAL A 143 -5.71 9.56 27.93
N VAL A 144 -4.97 10.32 27.09
CA VAL A 144 -3.99 9.78 26.15
C VAL A 144 -2.53 10.03 26.59
N ASP A 145 -2.31 10.97 27.51
CA ASP A 145 -1.01 11.24 28.14
C ASP A 145 -1.20 11.90 29.50
N VAL A 146 -0.29 11.64 30.45
CA VAL A 146 -0.23 12.29 31.75
C VAL A 146 1.24 12.59 32.08
N GLN A 147 1.51 13.84 32.42
CA GLN A 147 2.83 14.27 32.89
C GLN A 147 2.69 14.92 34.27
N THR A 148 3.45 14.42 35.26
CA THR A 148 3.47 14.97 36.62
C THR A 148 4.70 15.85 36.74
N VAL A 149 4.47 17.16 36.97
CA VAL A 149 5.52 18.19 36.91
C VAL A 149 5.37 19.21 38.03
N SER A 150 6.48 19.85 38.40
CA SER A 150 6.47 20.98 39.36
C SER A 150 6.30 22.33 38.66
N SER A 151 6.70 22.40 37.37
CA SER A 151 6.58 23.60 36.55
C SER A 151 6.24 23.27 35.11
N ALA A 152 5.66 24.21 34.36
CA ALA A 152 5.29 24.00 32.95
C ALA A 152 6.53 23.81 32.05
N GLN A 153 7.71 24.27 32.42
CA GLN A 153 8.97 24.10 31.70
C GLN A 153 9.46 22.64 31.66
N GLU A 154 8.96 21.78 32.55
CA GLU A 154 9.27 20.35 32.59
C GLU A 154 8.42 19.54 31.60
N LEU A 155 7.34 20.13 31.07
CA LEU A 155 6.45 19.47 30.12
C LEU A 155 7.16 19.22 28.79
N THR A 156 7.00 18.01 28.28
CA THR A 156 7.53 17.60 26.99
C THR A 156 6.40 17.33 26.00
N ALA A 157 6.64 17.62 24.71
CA ALA A 157 5.69 17.28 23.66
C ALA A 157 5.36 15.79 23.66
N ASN A 158 4.12 15.46 23.40
CA ASN A 158 3.68 14.07 23.28
C ASN A 158 3.21 13.74 21.85
N GLU A 159 2.55 12.62 21.64
CA GLU A 159 2.08 12.17 20.33
C GLU A 159 0.93 13.01 19.75
N TYR A 160 0.30 13.87 20.57
CA TYR A 160 -0.91 14.62 20.21
C TYR A 160 -0.71 16.13 20.22
N ILE A 161 0.16 16.65 21.08
CA ILE A 161 0.32 18.08 21.30
C ILE A 161 1.78 18.49 21.53
N THR A 162 2.03 19.77 21.32
CA THR A 162 3.21 20.48 21.83
C THR A 162 2.73 21.53 22.85
N PHE A 163 3.31 21.55 24.03
CA PHE A 163 2.94 22.53 25.07
C PHE A 163 3.50 23.92 24.72
N LYS A 164 2.78 24.95 25.11
CA LYS A 164 3.20 26.35 25.07
C LYS A 164 3.87 26.71 26.41
N GLU A 165 4.39 27.91 26.53
CA GLU A 165 4.81 28.48 27.80
C GLU A 165 3.59 29.03 28.53
N PHE A 166 3.36 28.60 29.77
CA PHE A 166 2.27 29.04 30.63
C PHE A 166 2.60 28.82 32.11
N GLU A 167 1.81 29.43 33.03
CA GLU A 167 1.89 29.14 34.44
C GLU A 167 0.90 28.03 34.83
N LEU A 168 1.37 27.05 35.64
CA LEU A 168 0.52 25.95 36.09
C LEU A 168 -0.58 26.47 37.01
N ALA A 169 -1.82 26.30 36.62
CA ALA A 169 -3.01 26.56 37.36
C ALA A 169 -4.05 25.45 37.12
N GLU A 170 -4.81 25.09 38.16
CA GLU A 170 -5.83 24.07 38.01
C GLU A 170 -6.90 24.45 36.99
N THR A 171 -7.28 23.49 36.15
CA THR A 171 -8.33 23.67 35.11
C THR A 171 -9.22 22.44 35.03
N ALA A 172 -10.51 22.67 34.84
CA ALA A 172 -11.53 21.62 34.70
C ALA A 172 -11.47 20.93 33.29
N GLY A 173 -10.60 21.40 32.42
CA GLY A 173 -10.45 20.93 31.06
C GLY A 173 -10.68 22.03 30.02
N THR A 174 -9.63 22.40 29.34
CA THR A 174 -9.64 23.47 28.32
C THR A 174 -9.46 22.83 26.93
N PRO A 175 -10.51 22.83 26.08
CA PRO A 175 -10.42 22.26 24.73
C PRO A 175 -9.51 23.10 23.84
N LEU A 176 -8.81 22.44 22.90
CA LEU A 176 -8.17 23.10 21.76
C LEU A 176 -9.27 23.50 20.76
N LYS A 177 -9.01 24.52 19.95
CA LYS A 177 -9.97 25.06 18.96
C LYS A 177 -9.27 25.55 17.70
N GLY A 178 -10.04 25.77 16.63
CA GLY A 178 -9.54 26.36 15.38
C GLY A 178 -8.82 25.37 14.48
N GLY A 179 -8.87 24.07 14.79
CA GLY A 179 -8.36 23.03 13.89
C GLY A 179 -9.23 22.87 12.65
N GLU A 180 -8.62 22.92 11.47
CA GLU A 180 -9.28 22.77 10.19
C GLU A 180 -8.48 21.84 9.28
N ASN A 181 -9.17 21.04 8.47
CA ASN A 181 -8.54 20.23 7.43
C ASN A 181 -8.08 21.17 6.29
N GLY A 182 -6.98 20.80 5.64
CA GLY A 182 -6.58 21.40 4.38
C GLY A 182 -7.50 20.97 3.24
N THR A 183 -7.24 21.49 2.06
CA THR A 183 -8.00 21.17 0.84
C THR A 183 -7.39 19.97 0.12
N THR A 184 -8.26 19.15 -0.49
CA THR A 184 -7.86 18.10 -1.42
C THR A 184 -8.14 18.59 -2.84
N ASP A 185 -7.10 18.66 -3.66
CA ASP A 185 -7.17 19.04 -5.06
C ASP A 185 -6.18 18.23 -5.92
N GLY A 186 -6.14 18.48 -7.21
CA GLY A 186 -5.20 17.81 -8.12
C GLY A 186 -3.73 18.00 -7.74
N ALA A 187 -3.36 19.13 -7.10
CA ALA A 187 -1.99 19.38 -6.67
C ALA A 187 -1.61 18.52 -5.46
N ALA A 188 -2.55 18.27 -4.54
CA ALA A 188 -2.35 17.36 -3.42
C ALA A 188 -2.13 15.91 -3.91
N HIS A 189 -2.92 15.46 -4.90
CA HIS A 189 -2.73 14.18 -5.54
C HIS A 189 -1.38 14.09 -6.29
N GLN A 190 -0.99 15.14 -7.02
CA GLN A 190 0.33 15.15 -7.69
C GLN A 190 1.47 15.08 -6.68
N SER A 191 1.38 15.81 -5.58
CA SER A 191 2.39 15.77 -4.51
C SER A 191 2.54 14.37 -3.90
N TYR A 192 1.44 13.63 -3.76
CA TYR A 192 1.50 12.23 -3.35
C TYR A 192 2.21 11.37 -4.40
N LEU A 193 1.82 11.48 -5.68
CA LEU A 193 2.40 10.69 -6.76
C LEU A 193 3.91 10.93 -6.90
N ASP A 194 4.37 12.18 -6.78
CA ASP A 194 5.79 12.55 -6.81
C ASP A 194 6.59 11.89 -5.67
N LYS A 195 5.98 11.78 -4.48
CA LYS A 195 6.66 11.21 -3.30
C LYS A 195 6.62 9.68 -3.28
N ILE A 196 5.53 9.07 -3.73
CA ILE A 196 5.38 7.62 -3.71
C ILE A 196 6.20 6.92 -4.79
N GLU A 197 6.64 7.64 -5.82
CA GLU A 197 7.47 7.09 -6.89
C GLU A 197 8.76 6.41 -6.39
N ALA A 198 9.29 6.85 -5.24
CA ALA A 198 10.49 6.29 -4.63
C ALA A 198 10.26 4.98 -3.85
N TYR A 199 9.02 4.54 -3.71
CA TYR A 199 8.64 3.37 -2.90
C TYR A 199 8.27 2.18 -3.78
N SER A 200 8.53 0.97 -3.27
CA SER A 200 8.11 -0.28 -3.92
C SER A 200 6.86 -0.82 -3.26
N PHE A 201 5.84 -1.12 -4.05
CA PHE A 201 4.55 -1.65 -3.59
C PHE A 201 3.92 -2.55 -4.66
N ASN A 202 2.98 -3.41 -4.24
CA ASN A 202 2.31 -4.36 -5.14
C ASN A 202 1.05 -3.78 -5.79
N ALA A 203 0.32 -2.93 -5.08
CA ALA A 203 -0.86 -2.27 -5.60
C ALA A 203 -1.02 -0.85 -5.05
N MET A 204 -1.55 0.04 -5.89
CA MET A 204 -1.95 1.40 -5.56
C MET A 204 -3.46 1.52 -5.67
N GLY A 205 -4.13 2.15 -4.71
CA GLY A 205 -5.56 2.45 -4.80
C GLY A 205 -5.84 3.95 -4.76
N VAL A 206 -6.89 4.39 -5.46
CA VAL A 206 -7.45 5.73 -5.31
C VAL A 206 -8.98 5.67 -5.28
N ALA A 207 -9.56 5.97 -4.13
CA ALA A 207 -11.01 5.94 -3.92
C ALA A 207 -11.66 7.29 -4.35
N SER A 208 -11.51 7.64 -5.63
CA SER A 208 -12.07 8.86 -6.22
C SER A 208 -13.13 8.56 -7.25
N THR A 209 -14.16 9.41 -7.31
CA THR A 209 -15.18 9.44 -8.38
C THR A 209 -14.85 10.44 -9.49
N GLU A 210 -13.83 11.29 -9.30
CA GLU A 210 -13.44 12.32 -10.25
C GLU A 210 -12.59 11.76 -11.39
N ASP A 211 -13.04 11.90 -12.63
CA ASP A 211 -12.36 11.36 -13.82
C ASP A 211 -10.95 11.92 -14.01
N THR A 212 -10.75 13.21 -13.69
CA THR A 212 -9.43 13.85 -13.79
C THR A 212 -8.43 13.23 -12.83
N ILE A 213 -8.84 12.94 -11.60
CA ILE A 213 -8.00 12.27 -10.59
C ILE A 213 -7.73 10.83 -11.03
N LYS A 214 -8.75 10.06 -11.40
CA LYS A 214 -8.58 8.68 -11.89
C LYS A 214 -7.59 8.61 -13.06
N THR A 215 -7.73 9.50 -14.03
CA THR A 215 -6.84 9.58 -15.20
C THR A 215 -5.40 9.90 -14.80
N MET A 216 -5.17 10.75 -13.81
CA MET A 216 -3.84 11.06 -13.28
C MET A 216 -3.14 9.80 -12.77
N TYR A 217 -3.83 8.97 -11.98
CA TYR A 217 -3.29 7.71 -11.44
C TYR A 217 -3.07 6.65 -12.53
N VAL A 218 -3.96 6.56 -13.50
CA VAL A 218 -3.79 5.68 -14.67
C VAL A 218 -2.53 6.07 -15.46
N ASN A 219 -2.33 7.36 -15.72
CA ASN A 219 -1.15 7.84 -16.44
C ASN A 219 0.14 7.63 -15.63
N PHE A 220 0.10 7.84 -14.33
CA PHE A 220 1.22 7.54 -13.44
C PHE A 220 1.58 6.04 -13.50
N CYS A 221 0.59 5.16 -13.43
CA CYS A 221 0.79 3.73 -13.55
C CYS A 221 1.42 3.36 -14.90
N LYS A 222 0.89 3.86 -16.01
CA LYS A 222 1.42 3.63 -17.36
C LYS A 222 2.88 4.09 -17.46
N ARG A 223 3.19 5.30 -17.02
CA ARG A 223 4.54 5.85 -17.04
C ARG A 223 5.53 4.99 -16.24
N LEU A 224 5.21 4.64 -15.01
CA LEU A 224 6.11 3.84 -14.18
C LEU A 224 6.30 2.43 -14.74
N ARG A 225 5.24 1.79 -15.23
CA ARG A 225 5.32 0.43 -15.77
C ARG A 225 6.05 0.37 -17.10
N ASP A 226 5.77 1.30 -18.02
CA ASP A 226 6.24 1.24 -19.40
C ASP A 226 7.57 1.99 -19.63
N GLU A 227 7.82 3.09 -18.91
CA GLU A 227 9.02 3.91 -19.09
C GLU A 227 10.11 3.65 -18.04
N ILE A 228 9.71 3.47 -16.76
CA ILE A 228 10.66 3.26 -15.65
C ILE A 228 10.92 1.77 -15.39
N GLY A 229 9.91 0.91 -15.64
CA GLY A 229 10.02 -0.53 -15.43
C GLY A 229 9.52 -1.02 -14.05
N ALA A 230 9.05 -0.13 -13.17
CA ALA A 230 8.45 -0.51 -11.90
C ALA A 230 7.05 -1.11 -12.10
N LYS A 231 6.84 -2.36 -11.70
CA LYS A 231 5.60 -3.10 -11.96
C LYS A 231 4.73 -3.19 -10.72
N PHE A 232 3.50 -2.69 -10.83
CA PHE A 232 2.43 -2.75 -9.83
C PHE A 232 1.08 -2.58 -10.53
N GLN A 233 -0.02 -2.85 -9.85
CA GLN A 233 -1.36 -2.58 -10.39
C GLN A 233 -2.02 -1.40 -9.65
N THR A 234 -2.75 -0.57 -10.40
CA THR A 234 -3.53 0.54 -9.87
C THR A 234 -5.01 0.18 -9.86
N VAL A 235 -5.67 0.36 -8.73
CA VAL A 235 -7.10 0.08 -8.53
C VAL A 235 -7.87 1.39 -8.52
N VAL A 236 -8.82 1.52 -9.44
CA VAL A 236 -9.67 2.71 -9.63
C VAL A 236 -11.14 2.32 -9.74
N TYR A 237 -12.03 3.22 -9.36
CA TYR A 237 -13.47 3.04 -9.49
C TYR A 237 -13.96 3.59 -10.83
N ASP A 238 -14.75 2.79 -11.57
CA ASP A 238 -15.44 3.16 -12.81
C ASP A 238 -14.53 3.96 -13.78
N CYS A 239 -13.45 3.30 -14.24
CA CYS A 239 -12.46 3.90 -15.14
C CYS A 239 -11.98 2.89 -16.20
N ALA A 240 -12.48 3.00 -17.41
CA ALA A 240 -12.12 2.16 -18.56
C ALA A 240 -10.75 2.57 -19.12
N ALA A 241 -9.65 2.15 -18.48
CA ALA A 241 -8.29 2.55 -18.85
C ALA A 241 -7.70 1.80 -20.05
N ASP A 242 -8.28 0.63 -20.41
CA ASP A 242 -7.78 -0.29 -21.43
C ASP A 242 -6.28 -0.58 -21.26
N TYR A 243 -5.91 -1.05 -20.06
CA TYR A 243 -4.51 -1.28 -19.69
C TYR A 243 -4.38 -2.37 -18.61
N GLU A 244 -3.44 -3.29 -18.78
CA GLU A 244 -3.25 -4.45 -17.89
C GLU A 244 -2.79 -4.08 -16.46
N GLY A 245 -2.17 -2.93 -16.30
CA GLY A 245 -1.75 -2.41 -14.99
C GLY A 245 -2.88 -1.75 -14.19
N VAL A 246 -4.11 -1.69 -14.70
CA VAL A 246 -5.22 -1.01 -14.05
C VAL A 246 -6.39 -1.96 -13.81
N ILE A 247 -6.86 -2.04 -12.57
CA ILE A 247 -8.06 -2.77 -12.17
C ILE A 247 -9.21 -1.78 -12.06
N ASN A 248 -10.23 -1.93 -12.94
CA ASN A 248 -11.40 -1.08 -13.01
C ASN A 248 -12.54 -1.66 -12.15
N VAL A 249 -12.76 -1.12 -10.96
CA VAL A 249 -13.80 -1.57 -10.03
C VAL A 249 -15.17 -1.07 -10.48
N LYS A 250 -16.12 -2.01 -10.73
CA LYS A 250 -17.47 -1.68 -11.19
C LYS A 250 -18.45 -1.34 -10.06
N ASN A 251 -18.44 -2.12 -8.97
CA ASN A 251 -19.47 -2.02 -7.94
C ASN A 251 -19.31 -0.77 -7.10
N ARG A 252 -20.41 -0.07 -6.87
CA ARG A 252 -20.46 1.05 -5.92
C ARG A 252 -20.79 0.60 -4.51
N VAL A 253 -20.34 1.39 -3.56
CA VAL A 253 -20.73 1.30 -2.15
C VAL A 253 -22.09 1.99 -1.96
N LEU A 254 -22.95 1.39 -1.14
CA LEU A 254 -24.30 1.88 -0.83
C LEU A 254 -24.36 2.65 0.51
N ASP A 255 -23.31 2.62 1.30
CA ASP A 255 -23.23 3.32 2.58
C ASP A 255 -23.19 4.84 2.33
N THR A 256 -24.18 5.57 2.85
CA THR A 256 -24.40 7.00 2.53
C THR A 256 -23.32 7.94 3.04
N ASP A 257 -22.58 7.51 4.07
CA ASP A 257 -21.52 8.32 4.70
C ASP A 257 -20.15 8.10 4.03
N TYR A 258 -20.10 7.33 2.94
CA TYR A 258 -18.87 6.97 2.25
C TYR A 258 -18.98 7.24 0.74
N SER A 259 -17.82 7.41 0.10
CA SER A 259 -17.74 7.50 -1.35
C SER A 259 -18.24 6.22 -2.03
N GLU A 260 -18.94 6.33 -3.14
CA GLU A 260 -19.30 5.20 -3.99
C GLU A 260 -18.07 4.36 -4.40
N ALA A 261 -16.90 4.97 -4.47
CA ALA A 261 -15.61 4.34 -4.76
C ALA A 261 -15.03 3.54 -3.56
N GLY A 262 -15.73 3.43 -2.43
CA GLY A 262 -15.20 2.82 -1.20
C GLY A 262 -14.74 1.36 -1.36
N LEU A 263 -15.27 0.60 -2.32
CA LEU A 263 -14.84 -0.77 -2.59
C LEU A 263 -13.36 -0.85 -3.05
N VAL A 264 -12.79 0.23 -3.56
CA VAL A 264 -11.37 0.32 -3.95
C VAL A 264 -10.44 -0.07 -2.80
N TYR A 265 -10.79 0.24 -1.56
CA TYR A 265 -10.00 -0.17 -0.39
C TYR A 265 -9.79 -1.69 -0.33
N TRP A 266 -10.87 -2.44 -0.39
CA TRP A 266 -10.83 -3.91 -0.33
C TRP A 266 -10.14 -4.50 -1.56
N VAL A 267 -10.48 -3.99 -2.77
CA VAL A 267 -9.87 -4.48 -4.02
C VAL A 267 -8.37 -4.20 -4.07
N THR A 268 -7.92 -3.04 -3.59
CA THR A 268 -6.48 -2.74 -3.45
C THR A 268 -5.82 -3.74 -2.48
N GLY A 269 -6.49 -4.05 -1.38
CA GLY A 269 -6.02 -5.04 -0.42
C GLY A 269 -5.81 -6.40 -1.05
N ILE A 270 -6.82 -6.95 -1.74
CA ILE A 270 -6.70 -8.27 -2.37
C ILE A 270 -5.73 -8.27 -3.56
N ALA A 271 -5.60 -7.18 -4.30
CA ALA A 271 -4.62 -7.06 -5.38
C ALA A 271 -3.17 -7.10 -4.86
N ALA A 272 -2.90 -6.37 -3.76
CA ALA A 272 -1.59 -6.36 -3.13
C ALA A 272 -1.27 -7.66 -2.41
N GLY A 273 -2.22 -8.21 -1.64
CA GLY A 273 -2.00 -9.36 -0.76
C GLY A 273 -2.16 -10.73 -1.42
N CYS A 274 -2.69 -10.80 -2.65
CA CYS A 274 -2.82 -12.07 -3.35
C CYS A 274 -1.45 -12.67 -3.65
N ALA A 275 -1.22 -13.92 -3.27
CA ALA A 275 0.00 -14.63 -3.61
C ALA A 275 0.16 -14.77 -5.13
N VAL A 276 1.41 -14.81 -5.62
CA VAL A 276 1.72 -14.82 -7.05
C VAL A 276 1.08 -16.00 -7.80
N ASN A 277 0.96 -17.16 -7.15
CA ASN A 277 0.37 -18.38 -7.69
C ASN A 277 -1.15 -18.52 -7.43
N LYS A 278 -1.82 -17.46 -6.99
CA LYS A 278 -3.26 -17.48 -6.65
C LYS A 278 -4.04 -16.48 -7.49
N SER A 279 -5.34 -16.73 -7.58
CA SER A 279 -6.31 -15.82 -8.18
C SER A 279 -7.29 -15.32 -7.12
N ASN A 280 -7.81 -14.11 -7.30
CA ASN A 280 -8.94 -13.59 -6.54
C ASN A 280 -10.30 -14.03 -7.14
N LEU A 281 -10.31 -14.79 -8.22
CA LEU A 281 -11.52 -15.36 -8.80
C LEU A 281 -12.35 -16.09 -7.74
N ASN A 282 -13.65 -15.81 -7.68
CA ASN A 282 -14.60 -16.38 -6.71
C ASN A 282 -14.26 -16.15 -5.22
N LYS A 283 -13.29 -15.24 -4.91
CA LYS A 283 -13.01 -14.84 -3.53
C LYS A 283 -14.24 -14.20 -2.91
N THR A 284 -14.59 -14.65 -1.72
CA THR A 284 -15.70 -14.05 -0.95
C THR A 284 -15.31 -12.65 -0.47
N TYR A 285 -16.20 -11.69 -0.66
CA TYR A 285 -16.07 -10.38 -0.06
C TYR A 285 -16.33 -10.48 1.44
N ASP A 286 -15.32 -10.17 2.21
CA ASP A 286 -15.32 -10.17 3.67
C ASP A 286 -15.18 -8.76 4.27
N GLY A 287 -15.36 -7.72 3.42
CA GLY A 287 -15.30 -6.33 3.82
C GLY A 287 -16.55 -5.88 4.59
N GLU A 288 -16.52 -4.64 5.02
CA GLU A 288 -17.56 -4.06 5.88
C GLU A 288 -18.56 -3.17 5.12
N PHE A 289 -18.25 -2.79 3.87
CA PHE A 289 -19.15 -1.97 3.07
C PHE A 289 -20.33 -2.77 2.52
N SER A 290 -21.49 -2.12 2.44
CA SER A 290 -22.62 -2.61 1.67
C SER A 290 -22.37 -2.32 0.19
N VAL A 291 -22.27 -3.36 -0.63
CA VAL A 291 -21.90 -3.26 -2.05
C VAL A 291 -23.13 -3.53 -2.93
N ASP A 292 -23.32 -2.70 -3.95
CA ASP A 292 -24.34 -2.93 -4.96
C ASP A 292 -23.96 -4.14 -5.85
N VAL A 293 -24.73 -5.21 -5.76
CA VAL A 293 -24.56 -6.45 -6.55
C VAL A 293 -25.81 -6.80 -7.34
N SER A 294 -26.67 -5.81 -7.57
CA SER A 294 -27.96 -5.97 -8.27
C SER A 294 -27.76 -5.98 -9.78
N TYR A 295 -27.02 -6.97 -10.30
CA TYR A 295 -26.74 -7.12 -11.72
C TYR A 295 -27.44 -8.31 -12.33
N THR A 296 -27.95 -8.12 -13.56
CA THR A 296 -28.41 -9.20 -14.42
C THR A 296 -27.24 -9.99 -15.00
N GLN A 297 -27.49 -11.23 -15.45
CA GLN A 297 -26.46 -12.04 -16.12
C GLN A 297 -25.82 -11.28 -17.31
N ALA A 298 -26.62 -10.63 -18.14
CA ALA A 298 -26.12 -9.85 -19.28
C ALA A 298 -25.20 -8.70 -18.87
N GLN A 299 -25.50 -8.04 -17.75
CA GLN A 299 -24.63 -6.97 -17.22
C GLN A 299 -23.31 -7.54 -16.71
N LEU A 300 -23.31 -8.71 -16.05
CA LEU A 300 -22.10 -9.38 -15.59
C LEU A 300 -21.24 -9.86 -16.78
N GLU A 301 -21.85 -10.42 -17.82
CA GLU A 301 -21.14 -10.80 -19.05
C GLU A 301 -20.50 -9.57 -19.74
N ASN A 302 -21.21 -8.44 -19.76
CA ASN A 302 -20.69 -7.20 -20.31
C ASN A 302 -19.57 -6.63 -19.46
N ALA A 303 -19.67 -6.71 -18.12
CA ALA A 303 -18.58 -6.29 -17.22
C ALA A 303 -17.27 -7.01 -17.58
N ILE A 304 -17.29 -8.33 -17.76
CA ILE A 304 -16.11 -9.09 -18.18
C ILE A 304 -15.59 -8.62 -19.55
N LYS A 305 -16.48 -8.37 -20.52
CA LYS A 305 -16.10 -7.93 -21.87
C LYS A 305 -15.44 -6.55 -21.88
N PHE A 306 -15.89 -5.66 -20.99
CA PHE A 306 -15.39 -4.28 -20.86
C PHE A 306 -14.24 -4.13 -19.86
N GLY A 307 -13.69 -5.25 -19.35
CA GLY A 307 -12.56 -5.20 -18.41
C GLY A 307 -12.93 -4.60 -17.06
N GLU A 308 -14.15 -4.82 -16.60
CA GLU A 308 -14.63 -4.34 -15.30
C GLU A 308 -14.50 -5.45 -14.25
N PHE A 309 -13.75 -5.17 -13.20
CA PHE A 309 -13.66 -6.03 -12.02
C PHE A 309 -14.92 -5.88 -11.20
N ALA A 310 -15.71 -6.94 -11.14
CA ALA A 310 -17.04 -6.91 -10.52
C ALA A 310 -17.19 -7.96 -9.42
N LEU A 311 -17.96 -7.59 -8.39
CA LEU A 311 -18.52 -8.51 -7.41
C LEU A 311 -19.95 -8.87 -7.81
N HIS A 312 -20.36 -10.11 -7.52
CA HIS A 312 -21.69 -10.59 -7.78
C HIS A 312 -22.22 -11.45 -6.63
N LYS A 313 -23.53 -11.66 -6.60
CA LYS A 313 -24.18 -12.47 -5.56
C LYS A 313 -24.14 -13.94 -5.94
N VAL A 314 -23.65 -14.78 -5.02
CA VAL A 314 -23.65 -16.25 -5.13
C VAL A 314 -24.31 -16.82 -3.87
N GLY A 315 -25.56 -17.21 -3.97
CA GLY A 315 -26.34 -17.61 -2.80
C GLY A 315 -26.49 -16.45 -1.81
N ASN A 316 -25.93 -16.60 -0.62
CA ASN A 316 -25.91 -15.56 0.41
C ASN A 316 -24.61 -14.74 0.42
N ASP A 317 -23.60 -15.16 -0.32
CA ASP A 317 -22.30 -14.51 -0.37
C ASP A 317 -22.23 -13.50 -1.51
N VAL A 318 -21.34 -12.53 -1.34
CA VAL A 318 -20.86 -11.65 -2.41
C VAL A 318 -19.45 -12.12 -2.78
N ARG A 319 -19.20 -12.34 -4.05
CA ARG A 319 -17.93 -12.92 -4.53
C ARG A 319 -17.40 -12.19 -5.75
N VAL A 320 -16.08 -12.26 -5.94
CA VAL A 320 -15.42 -11.78 -7.16
C VAL A 320 -15.90 -12.60 -8.35
N LEU A 321 -16.40 -11.93 -9.39
CA LEU A 321 -16.90 -12.54 -10.61
C LEU A 321 -15.76 -13.13 -11.46
N GLU A 322 -14.77 -12.32 -11.76
CA GLU A 322 -13.56 -12.69 -12.51
C GLU A 322 -12.38 -11.82 -12.04
N ASP A 323 -11.17 -12.38 -11.95
CA ASP A 323 -9.97 -11.65 -11.51
C ASP A 323 -9.27 -10.99 -12.70
N ILE A 324 -9.89 -9.95 -13.26
CA ILE A 324 -9.45 -9.28 -14.49
C ILE A 324 -9.06 -7.82 -14.27
N ASN A 325 -8.25 -7.31 -15.16
CA ASN A 325 -7.89 -5.89 -15.26
C ASN A 325 -8.70 -5.20 -16.38
N SER A 326 -8.42 -3.91 -16.59
CA SER A 326 -9.16 -3.08 -17.54
C SER A 326 -8.76 -3.27 -19.01
N LEU A 327 -7.81 -4.15 -19.35
CA LEU A 327 -7.39 -4.39 -20.72
C LEU A 327 -8.54 -4.99 -21.53
N VAL A 328 -8.91 -4.35 -22.64
CA VAL A 328 -9.93 -4.81 -23.58
C VAL A 328 -9.32 -5.07 -24.94
N THR A 329 -8.49 -4.16 -25.43
CA THR A 329 -7.82 -4.23 -26.72
C THR A 329 -6.68 -5.25 -26.68
N VAL A 330 -6.77 -6.28 -27.51
CA VAL A 330 -5.73 -7.31 -27.67
C VAL A 330 -4.87 -6.99 -28.87
N THR A 331 -3.55 -7.14 -28.71
CA THR A 331 -2.55 -6.91 -29.77
C THR A 331 -1.68 -8.15 -29.95
N ASP A 332 -0.84 -8.17 -30.98
CA ASP A 332 0.11 -9.27 -31.23
C ASP A 332 1.12 -9.45 -30.08
N THR A 333 1.42 -8.38 -29.35
CA THR A 333 2.36 -8.39 -28.22
C THR A 333 1.68 -8.54 -26.85
N LYS A 334 0.37 -8.23 -26.76
CA LYS A 334 -0.44 -8.37 -25.55
C LYS A 334 -1.70 -9.15 -25.87
N GLY A 335 -1.59 -10.49 -25.77
CA GLY A 335 -2.69 -11.42 -26.01
C GLY A 335 -3.75 -11.43 -24.92
N VAL A 336 -4.79 -12.24 -25.10
CA VAL A 336 -5.94 -12.35 -24.16
C VAL A 336 -5.51 -12.68 -22.74
N ILE A 337 -4.41 -13.42 -22.55
CA ILE A 337 -3.88 -13.82 -21.24
C ILE A 337 -3.52 -12.62 -20.35
N PHE A 338 -3.14 -11.48 -20.95
CA PHE A 338 -2.83 -10.24 -20.21
C PHE A 338 -4.07 -9.55 -19.60
N LYS A 339 -5.28 -10.02 -19.90
CA LYS A 339 -6.50 -9.55 -19.22
C LYS A 339 -6.65 -10.11 -17.80
N ASP A 340 -5.96 -11.19 -17.48
CA ASP A 340 -6.05 -11.89 -16.21
C ASP A 340 -5.04 -11.33 -15.20
N ASN A 341 -5.52 -10.95 -14.01
CA ASN A 341 -4.68 -10.37 -12.97
C ASN A 341 -3.69 -11.37 -12.38
N GLN A 342 -3.98 -12.67 -12.39
CA GLN A 342 -3.02 -13.69 -11.94
C GLN A 342 -1.82 -13.73 -12.88
N THR A 343 -2.05 -13.66 -14.19
CA THR A 343 -0.98 -13.55 -15.18
C THR A 343 -0.14 -12.30 -14.94
N ILE A 344 -0.78 -11.14 -14.75
CA ILE A 344 -0.06 -9.89 -14.49
C ILE A 344 0.76 -9.97 -13.20
N ARG A 345 0.24 -10.60 -12.14
CA ARG A 345 1.02 -10.81 -10.90
C ARG A 345 2.29 -11.61 -11.12
N VAL A 346 2.22 -12.67 -11.94
CA VAL A 346 3.41 -13.50 -12.24
C VAL A 346 4.44 -12.70 -13.03
N VAL A 347 4.04 -12.05 -14.13
CA VAL A 347 4.99 -11.30 -14.96
C VAL A 347 5.55 -10.07 -14.25
N ASP A 348 4.75 -9.40 -13.41
CA ASP A 348 5.21 -8.29 -12.58
C ASP A 348 6.21 -8.75 -11.50
N GLN A 349 5.96 -9.92 -10.89
CA GLN A 349 6.88 -10.53 -9.93
C GLN A 349 8.23 -10.82 -10.58
N ILE A 350 8.24 -11.49 -11.75
CA ILE A 350 9.46 -11.76 -12.49
C ILE A 350 10.20 -10.45 -12.79
N ALA A 351 9.52 -9.46 -13.35
CA ALA A 351 10.15 -8.21 -13.75
C ALA A 351 10.79 -7.48 -12.57
N ASN A 352 10.08 -7.36 -11.44
CA ASN A 352 10.57 -6.67 -10.25
C ASN A 352 11.72 -7.45 -9.58
N ASP A 353 11.59 -8.77 -9.42
CA ASP A 353 12.61 -9.59 -8.76
C ASP A 353 13.91 -9.63 -9.57
N ILE A 354 13.81 -9.79 -10.90
CA ILE A 354 14.99 -9.77 -11.76
C ILE A 354 15.64 -8.39 -11.81
N ALA A 355 14.85 -7.29 -11.80
CA ALA A 355 15.39 -5.95 -11.70
C ALA A 355 16.16 -5.73 -10.38
N VAL A 356 15.62 -6.18 -9.25
CA VAL A 356 16.30 -6.11 -7.94
C VAL A 356 17.56 -6.98 -7.95
N LEU A 357 17.47 -8.20 -8.45
CA LEU A 357 18.61 -9.12 -8.57
C LEU A 357 19.74 -8.47 -9.40
N PHE A 358 19.41 -7.94 -10.57
CA PHE A 358 20.40 -7.31 -11.44
C PHE A 358 21.03 -6.08 -10.77
N ASN A 359 20.24 -5.20 -10.21
CA ASN A 359 20.70 -3.94 -9.60
C ASN A 359 21.55 -4.17 -8.34
N THR A 360 21.29 -5.23 -7.59
CA THR A 360 21.99 -5.48 -6.31
C THR A 360 23.23 -6.36 -6.47
N LYS A 361 23.22 -7.31 -7.41
CA LYS A 361 24.28 -8.30 -7.54
C LYS A 361 25.18 -8.07 -8.75
N TYR A 362 24.63 -7.63 -9.89
CA TYR A 362 25.33 -7.59 -11.17
C TYR A 362 25.79 -6.20 -11.58
N LEU A 363 24.96 -5.19 -11.39
CA LEU A 363 25.20 -3.83 -11.86
C LEU A 363 26.52 -3.26 -11.29
N GLY A 364 27.50 -3.02 -12.19
CA GLY A 364 28.80 -2.45 -11.81
C GLY A 364 29.75 -3.38 -11.04
N THR A 365 29.32 -4.60 -10.69
CA THR A 365 30.08 -5.55 -9.85
C THR A 365 30.56 -6.77 -10.65
N VAL A 366 29.71 -7.37 -11.48
CA VAL A 366 30.03 -8.58 -12.23
C VAL A 366 30.48 -8.22 -13.65
N PRO A 367 31.66 -8.69 -14.13
CA PRO A 367 32.10 -8.46 -15.50
C PRO A 367 31.12 -9.05 -16.53
N ASN A 368 30.90 -8.35 -17.64
CA ASN A 368 30.10 -8.85 -18.75
C ASN A 368 30.96 -9.76 -19.65
N ASP A 369 31.42 -10.87 -19.11
CA ASP A 369 32.09 -11.95 -19.82
C ASP A 369 31.24 -13.22 -19.87
N ALA A 370 31.75 -14.31 -20.39
CA ALA A 370 31.02 -15.57 -20.48
C ALA A 370 30.62 -16.09 -19.09
N ALA A 371 31.52 -15.98 -18.09
CA ALA A 371 31.28 -16.46 -16.73
C ALA A 371 30.21 -15.61 -16.02
N GLY A 372 30.27 -14.27 -16.15
CA GLY A 372 29.30 -13.36 -15.59
C GLY A 372 27.90 -13.58 -16.17
N ARG A 373 27.79 -13.81 -17.48
CA ARG A 373 26.50 -14.11 -18.13
C ARG A 373 25.93 -15.47 -17.72
N ILE A 374 26.78 -16.49 -17.52
CA ILE A 374 26.35 -17.80 -16.99
C ILE A 374 25.84 -17.64 -15.54
N SER A 375 26.50 -16.82 -14.74
CA SER A 375 26.04 -16.55 -13.36
C SER A 375 24.65 -15.89 -13.35
N LEU A 376 24.42 -14.89 -14.20
CA LEU A 376 23.12 -14.23 -14.33
C LEU A 376 22.05 -15.21 -14.83
N TRP A 377 22.35 -16.00 -15.83
CA TRP A 377 21.47 -17.07 -16.31
C TRP A 377 21.08 -18.04 -15.19
N ALA A 378 22.05 -18.52 -14.42
CA ALA A 378 21.78 -19.46 -13.35
C ALA A 378 20.88 -18.88 -12.23
N ASP A 379 21.04 -17.58 -11.91
CA ASP A 379 20.17 -16.92 -10.93
C ASP A 379 18.74 -16.74 -11.47
N ILE A 380 18.57 -16.41 -12.76
CA ILE A 380 17.25 -16.30 -13.40
C ILE A 380 16.56 -17.68 -13.43
N VAL A 381 17.27 -18.72 -13.88
CA VAL A 381 16.75 -20.10 -13.89
C VAL A 381 16.29 -20.50 -12.49
N LYS A 382 17.10 -20.29 -11.47
CA LYS A 382 16.75 -20.60 -10.09
C LYS A 382 15.50 -19.84 -9.59
N HIS A 383 15.34 -18.58 -10.00
CA HIS A 383 14.13 -17.81 -9.68
C HIS A 383 12.89 -18.44 -10.32
N HIS A 384 12.97 -18.87 -11.59
CA HIS A 384 11.85 -19.48 -12.31
C HIS A 384 11.53 -20.89 -11.81
N GLU A 385 12.52 -21.67 -11.39
CA GLU A 385 12.31 -22.95 -10.69
C GLU A 385 11.47 -22.75 -9.41
N GLN A 386 11.72 -21.68 -8.63
CA GLN A 386 10.89 -21.38 -7.46
C GLN A 386 9.45 -21.01 -7.84
N LEU A 387 9.23 -20.27 -8.96
CA LEU A 387 7.88 -20.01 -9.47
C LEU A 387 7.19 -21.29 -9.93
N GLN A 388 7.91 -22.22 -10.53
CA GLN A 388 7.38 -23.52 -10.92
C GLN A 388 7.05 -24.40 -9.72
N ASP A 389 7.90 -24.44 -8.69
CA ASP A 389 7.68 -25.17 -7.45
C ASP A 389 6.37 -24.78 -6.75
N ILE A 390 6.04 -23.49 -6.75
CA ILE A 390 4.77 -22.98 -6.22
C ILE A 390 3.62 -23.02 -7.24
N ARG A 391 3.85 -23.53 -8.47
CA ARG A 391 2.88 -23.61 -9.57
C ARG A 391 2.35 -22.23 -10.02
N ALA A 392 3.21 -21.23 -10.05
CA ALA A 392 2.91 -19.95 -10.70
C ALA A 392 3.16 -20.03 -12.21
N ILE A 393 4.14 -20.82 -12.62
CA ILE A 393 4.44 -21.20 -14.00
C ILE A 393 4.52 -22.72 -14.12
N GLU A 394 4.45 -23.23 -15.35
CA GLU A 394 4.57 -24.65 -15.68
C GLU A 394 5.46 -24.89 -16.88
N GLU A 395 5.93 -26.14 -17.04
CA GLU A 395 6.74 -26.61 -18.18
C GLU A 395 8.04 -25.81 -18.41
N PHE A 396 8.55 -25.13 -17.35
CA PHE A 396 9.78 -24.36 -17.45
C PHE A 396 11.02 -25.25 -17.45
N SER A 397 11.94 -24.95 -18.32
CA SER A 397 13.27 -25.56 -18.39
C SER A 397 14.37 -24.48 -18.48
N ASP A 398 15.58 -24.85 -18.14
CA ASP A 398 16.75 -23.96 -18.23
C ASP A 398 17.05 -23.47 -19.67
N ALA A 399 16.58 -24.21 -20.68
CA ALA A 399 16.70 -23.83 -22.10
C ALA A 399 15.78 -22.65 -22.48
N ASP A 400 14.75 -22.34 -21.69
CA ASP A 400 13.81 -21.25 -21.95
C ASP A 400 14.43 -19.88 -21.64
N VAL A 401 15.56 -19.86 -20.91
CA VAL A 401 16.33 -18.64 -20.60
C VAL A 401 17.64 -18.61 -21.35
N THR A 402 17.90 -17.53 -22.08
CA THR A 402 19.21 -17.27 -22.70
C THR A 402 19.74 -15.91 -22.30
N VAL A 403 21.03 -15.84 -21.94
CA VAL A 403 21.71 -14.59 -21.59
C VAL A 403 22.90 -14.39 -22.55
N THR A 404 22.81 -13.35 -23.35
CA THR A 404 23.82 -13.01 -24.38
C THR A 404 24.38 -11.60 -24.16
N GLN A 405 25.52 -11.32 -24.78
CA GLN A 405 26.04 -9.96 -24.83
C GLN A 405 25.12 -9.09 -25.69
N GLY A 406 24.79 -7.89 -25.22
CA GLY A 406 24.06 -6.92 -26.02
C GLY A 406 24.92 -6.21 -27.07
N ASN A 407 24.38 -5.12 -27.61
CA ASN A 407 25.04 -4.37 -28.71
C ASN A 407 26.37 -3.72 -28.30
N ASP A 408 26.58 -3.51 -27.04
CA ASP A 408 27.85 -2.99 -26.50
C ASP A 408 28.41 -3.92 -25.40
N LYS A 409 29.68 -3.65 -25.01
CA LYS A 409 30.38 -4.47 -24.00
C LYS A 409 29.78 -4.38 -22.57
N LYS A 410 28.89 -3.43 -22.30
CA LYS A 410 28.31 -3.20 -20.98
C LYS A 410 26.89 -3.72 -20.88
N SER A 411 26.24 -4.04 -22.01
CA SER A 411 24.87 -4.53 -22.04
C SER A 411 24.78 -6.04 -22.15
N VAL A 412 23.74 -6.60 -21.51
CA VAL A 412 23.32 -8.00 -21.64
C VAL A 412 21.89 -8.03 -22.18
N VAL A 413 21.57 -9.06 -22.96
CA VAL A 413 20.23 -9.34 -23.45
C VAL A 413 19.80 -10.69 -22.87
N VAL A 414 18.63 -10.71 -22.26
CA VAL A 414 17.98 -11.91 -21.76
C VAL A 414 16.75 -12.16 -22.62
N ASN A 415 16.63 -13.37 -23.18
CA ASN A 415 15.36 -13.87 -23.72
C ASN A 415 14.87 -14.93 -22.75
N ASP A 416 13.62 -14.81 -22.35
CA ASP A 416 12.99 -15.58 -21.31
C ASP A 416 11.57 -15.93 -21.74
N ALA A 417 11.20 -17.21 -21.63
CA ALA A 417 9.89 -17.72 -21.99
C ALA A 417 9.28 -18.45 -20.80
N VAL A 418 8.08 -18.06 -20.41
CA VAL A 418 7.35 -18.67 -19.29
C VAL A 418 5.91 -18.99 -19.66
N THR A 419 5.41 -20.13 -19.20
CA THR A 419 4.00 -20.51 -19.29
C THR A 419 3.35 -20.30 -17.95
N VAL A 420 2.44 -19.31 -17.85
CA VAL A 420 1.77 -18.97 -16.59
C VAL A 420 0.62 -19.93 -16.31
N VAL A 421 0.52 -20.38 -15.07
CA VAL A 421 -0.61 -21.22 -14.58
C VAL A 421 -1.70 -20.33 -14.04
N ASN A 422 -2.91 -20.42 -14.62
CA ASN A 422 -4.10 -19.71 -14.16
C ASN A 422 -5.08 -20.62 -13.44
N ALA A 423 -5.88 -20.07 -12.55
CA ALA A 423 -6.92 -20.78 -11.84
C ALA A 423 -8.02 -21.26 -12.80
N MET A 424 -8.64 -22.42 -12.52
CA MET A 424 -9.78 -22.91 -13.29
C MET A 424 -10.99 -22.00 -13.11
N SER A 425 -11.54 -21.47 -14.21
CA SER A 425 -12.72 -20.62 -14.20
C SER A 425 -13.96 -21.28 -14.82
N LYS A 426 -13.79 -22.27 -15.71
CA LYS A 426 -14.89 -22.88 -16.47
C LYS A 426 -14.77 -24.39 -16.50
N LEU A 427 -15.88 -25.09 -16.19
CA LEU A 427 -16.02 -26.54 -16.33
C LEU A 427 -16.99 -26.85 -17.46
N TYR A 428 -16.51 -27.58 -18.48
CA TYR A 428 -17.38 -28.16 -19.51
C TYR A 428 -17.37 -29.68 -19.30
N MET A 429 -18.54 -30.25 -18.93
CA MET A 429 -18.65 -31.67 -18.65
C MET A 429 -19.82 -32.26 -19.47
N THR A 430 -19.56 -33.35 -20.19
CA THR A 430 -20.59 -34.14 -20.87
C THR A 430 -20.74 -35.48 -20.15
N VAL A 431 -21.96 -35.79 -19.71
CA VAL A 431 -22.29 -37.09 -19.10
C VAL A 431 -23.12 -37.88 -20.11
N THR A 432 -22.63 -39.04 -20.52
CA THR A 432 -23.39 -40.00 -21.35
C THR A 432 -24.02 -41.01 -20.41
N VAL A 433 -25.34 -41.11 -20.47
CA VAL A 433 -26.12 -42.11 -19.74
C VAL A 433 -26.46 -43.22 -20.71
N ALA A 434 -26.08 -44.47 -20.37
CA ALA A 434 -26.34 -45.66 -21.13
C ALA A 434 -27.67 -46.33 -20.65
#